data_9b2d919854fbde78841d7a5e9ed32dec
#
_entry.id   9b2d919854fbde78841d7a5e9ed32dec
#
_cell.length_a   1.000
_cell.length_b   1.000
_cell.length_c   1.000
_cell.angle_alpha   90.00
_cell.angle_beta   90.00
_cell.angle_gamma   90.00
#
_symmetry.space_group_name_H-M   'P 1'
#
loop_
_entity.id
_entity.type
_entity.pdbx_description
1 polymer ?
#
loop_
_entity_poly.entity_id
_entity_poly.type
_entity_poly.pdbx_seq_one_letter_code
_entity_poly.pdbx_strand_id
1 'polypeptide(L)'
;VVYDFSPSRAGEHARNFLGDWTGKLVCDDFGGYKASFEQGIVEVGCMAHARRKFFELHVANKSQLAEQALLSIGALYEVERQTRDMSEEDRRRIRQRDAVPIAEKLHDWMLIQRELVPEGSAIAKALDYSLKRWVALTRYLEDGALPIDNNQIENLIRPWALGRSNWLFAGSLRSGHHEPDSVGSHEWA
;
A
#
# COMPACT_ATOMS: atom_id res chain seq x y z
N VAL A 1 7.22 5.68 15.10
CA VAL A 1 7.78 5.10 13.86
C VAL A 1 9.16 4.55 14.18
N VAL A 2 9.45 3.34 13.73
CA VAL A 2 10.78 2.71 13.89
C VAL A 2 11.38 2.58 12.49
N TYR A 3 12.64 2.97 12.36
CA TYR A 3 13.42 2.81 11.14
C TYR A 3 14.51 1.75 11.39
N ASP A 4 14.62 0.80 10.48
CA ASP A 4 15.69 -0.20 10.46
C ASP A 4 16.51 -0.04 9.18
N PHE A 5 17.83 0.01 9.35
CA PHE A 5 18.77 0.14 8.24
C PHE A 5 19.33 -1.23 7.86
N SER A 6 19.20 -1.58 6.59
CA SER A 6 19.77 -2.81 6.04
C SER A 6 20.57 -2.53 4.79
N PRO A 7 21.71 -3.20 4.57
CA PRO A 7 22.61 -2.96 3.44
C PRO A 7 22.05 -3.47 2.10
N SER A 8 20.96 -4.24 2.15
CA SER A 8 20.32 -4.82 0.96
C SER A 8 18.81 -4.85 1.09
N ARG A 9 18.12 -5.21 0.00
CA ARG A 9 16.66 -5.45 -0.02
C ARG A 9 16.30 -6.93 0.15
N ALA A 10 17.15 -7.72 0.81
CA ALA A 10 16.86 -9.14 1.04
C ALA A 10 15.69 -9.30 2.04
N GLY A 11 14.79 -10.23 1.75
CA GLY A 11 13.62 -10.47 2.61
C GLY A 11 13.95 -10.95 4.02
N GLU A 12 15.18 -11.44 4.25
CA GLU A 12 15.66 -11.81 5.59
C GLU A 12 15.68 -10.64 6.58
N HIS A 13 15.96 -9.42 6.11
CA HIS A 13 15.96 -8.23 6.97
C HIS A 13 14.56 -7.95 7.50
N ALA A 14 13.53 -8.03 6.63
CA ALA A 14 12.14 -7.87 7.04
C ALA A 14 11.72 -8.97 8.04
N ARG A 15 12.11 -10.23 7.80
CA ARG A 15 11.81 -11.33 8.74
C ARG A 15 12.50 -11.16 10.07
N ASN A 16 13.78 -10.79 10.08
CA ASN A 16 14.52 -10.55 11.32
C ASN A 16 13.92 -9.40 12.12
N PHE A 17 13.49 -8.33 11.46
CA PHE A 17 12.83 -7.20 12.11
C PHE A 17 11.46 -7.59 12.71
N LEU A 18 10.66 -8.38 11.99
CA LEU A 18 9.35 -8.83 12.44
C LEU A 18 9.45 -9.91 13.52
N GLY A 19 10.50 -10.75 13.49
CA GLY A 19 10.69 -11.83 14.45
C GLY A 19 9.45 -12.75 14.53
N ASP A 20 9.00 -13.01 15.75
CA ASP A 20 7.81 -13.82 16.03
C ASP A 20 6.50 -13.01 16.06
N TRP A 21 6.55 -11.76 15.59
CA TRP A 21 5.34 -10.93 15.56
C TRP A 21 4.30 -11.54 14.61
N THR A 22 3.07 -11.61 15.09
CA THR A 22 1.90 -12.04 14.32
C THR A 22 0.87 -10.91 14.31
N GLY A 23 0.20 -10.71 13.20
CA GLY A 23 -0.79 -9.65 13.08
C GLY A 23 -1.07 -9.30 11.62
N LYS A 24 -1.61 -8.11 11.41
CA LYS A 24 -1.99 -7.61 10.08
C LYS A 24 -0.93 -6.60 9.60
N LEU A 25 -0.21 -6.92 8.52
CA LEU A 25 0.83 -6.08 7.93
C LEU A 25 0.28 -5.36 6.69
N VAL A 26 0.16 -4.03 6.79
CA VAL A 26 -0.18 -3.19 5.62
C VAL A 26 1.08 -2.92 4.83
N CYS A 27 1.15 -3.43 3.61
CA CYS A 27 2.36 -3.37 2.79
C CYS A 27 2.07 -3.28 1.28
N ASP A 28 3.13 -2.95 0.54
CA ASP A 28 3.17 -3.09 -0.91
C ASP A 28 3.39 -4.57 -1.33
N ASP A 29 3.66 -4.81 -2.62
CA ASP A 29 3.95 -6.16 -3.16
C ASP A 29 5.44 -6.53 -3.03
N PHE A 30 6.12 -6.11 -1.97
CA PHE A 30 7.51 -6.50 -1.79
C PHE A 30 7.64 -8.01 -1.50
N GLY A 31 8.31 -8.71 -2.41
CA GLY A 31 8.46 -10.17 -2.32
C GLY A 31 9.15 -10.68 -1.05
N GLY A 32 9.86 -9.81 -0.33
CA GLY A 32 10.52 -10.13 0.93
C GLY A 32 9.57 -10.49 2.08
N TYR A 33 8.29 -10.10 2.00
CA TYR A 33 7.29 -10.43 3.02
C TYR A 33 6.62 -11.80 2.84
N LYS A 34 6.76 -12.46 1.67
CA LYS A 34 6.03 -13.70 1.36
C LYS A 34 6.23 -14.80 2.40
N ALA A 35 7.47 -15.03 2.80
CA ALA A 35 7.78 -16.02 3.83
C ALA A 35 7.17 -15.69 5.21
N SER A 36 7.00 -14.41 5.52
CA SER A 36 6.36 -13.98 6.77
C SER A 36 4.85 -14.24 6.76
N PHE A 37 4.21 -14.16 5.59
CA PHE A 37 2.78 -14.53 5.45
C PHE A 37 2.56 -16.03 5.65
N GLU A 38 3.50 -16.88 5.20
CA GLU A 38 3.47 -18.33 5.46
C GLU A 38 3.64 -18.66 6.96
N GLN A 39 4.23 -17.76 7.74
CA GLN A 39 4.43 -17.86 9.18
C GLN A 39 3.28 -17.28 10.02
N GLY A 40 2.19 -16.87 9.41
CA GLY A 40 0.97 -16.43 10.10
C GLY A 40 0.74 -14.92 10.15
N ILE A 41 1.60 -14.11 9.54
CA ILE A 41 1.31 -12.69 9.33
C ILE A 41 0.25 -12.55 8.26
N VAL A 42 -0.78 -11.75 8.54
CA VAL A 42 -1.88 -11.49 7.60
C VAL A 42 -1.54 -10.31 6.71
N GLU A 43 -1.41 -10.54 5.41
CA GLU A 43 -1.18 -9.48 4.44
C GLU A 43 -2.40 -8.55 4.32
N VAL A 44 -2.17 -7.23 4.37
CA VAL A 44 -3.13 -6.19 4.00
C VAL A 44 -2.52 -5.38 2.86
N GLY A 45 -3.16 -5.41 1.70
CA GLY A 45 -2.63 -4.77 0.49
C GLY A 45 -2.83 -3.25 0.51
N CYS A 46 -1.89 -2.53 -0.07
CA CYS A 46 -1.96 -1.08 -0.22
C CYS A 46 -2.72 -0.70 -1.50
N MET A 47 -3.90 -0.10 -1.38
CA MET A 47 -4.72 0.34 -2.51
C MET A 47 -4.04 1.44 -3.34
N ALA A 48 -3.19 2.27 -2.72
CA ALA A 48 -2.44 3.31 -3.45
C ALA A 48 -1.49 2.71 -4.50
N HIS A 49 -0.90 1.55 -4.24
CA HIS A 49 -0.05 0.85 -5.21
C HIS A 49 -0.86 0.29 -6.39
N ALA A 50 -2.03 -0.28 -6.14
CA ALA A 50 -2.95 -0.70 -7.20
C ALA A 50 -3.39 0.50 -8.04
N ARG A 51 -3.82 1.59 -7.39
CA ARG A 51 -4.23 2.84 -8.03
C ARG A 51 -3.12 3.44 -8.92
N ARG A 52 -1.86 3.42 -8.45
CA ARG A 52 -0.71 3.96 -9.19
C ARG A 52 -0.55 3.31 -10.56
N LYS A 53 -0.75 1.99 -10.67
CA LYS A 53 -0.64 1.28 -11.95
C LYS A 53 -1.64 1.77 -12.98
N PHE A 54 -2.87 2.04 -12.59
CA PHE A 54 -3.87 2.64 -13.49
C PHE A 54 -3.58 4.11 -13.78
N PHE A 55 -3.10 4.85 -12.78
CA PHE A 55 -2.76 6.26 -12.94
C PHE A 55 -1.64 6.47 -13.98
N GLU A 56 -0.58 5.70 -13.91
CA GLU A 56 0.53 5.74 -14.87
C GLU A 56 0.05 5.47 -16.30
N LEU A 57 -0.86 4.50 -16.49
CA LEU A 57 -1.47 4.22 -17.78
C LEU A 57 -2.36 5.37 -18.29
N HIS A 58 -3.16 5.96 -17.42
CA HIS A 58 -4.02 7.08 -17.78
C HIS A 58 -3.17 8.31 -18.18
N VAL A 59 -2.10 8.59 -17.45
CA VAL A 59 -1.18 9.69 -17.78
C VAL A 59 -0.49 9.45 -19.13
N ALA A 60 0.00 8.22 -19.36
CA ALA A 60 0.79 7.89 -20.53
C ALA A 60 -0.02 7.91 -21.84
N ASN A 61 -1.26 7.41 -21.84
CA ASN A 61 -2.02 7.16 -23.07
C ASN A 61 -3.52 7.49 -22.98
N LYS A 62 -3.98 8.15 -21.91
CA LYS A 62 -5.38 8.49 -21.68
C LYS A 62 -6.32 7.27 -21.75
N SER A 63 -5.85 6.12 -21.26
CA SER A 63 -6.62 4.88 -21.24
C SER A 63 -7.96 5.06 -20.54
N GLN A 64 -9.07 4.83 -21.25
CA GLN A 64 -10.43 4.90 -20.69
C GLN A 64 -10.66 3.81 -19.63
N LEU A 65 -10.11 2.61 -19.84
CA LEU A 65 -10.19 1.53 -18.85
C LEU A 65 -9.45 1.92 -17.55
N ALA A 66 -8.27 2.54 -17.69
CA ALA A 66 -7.54 3.03 -16.50
C ALA A 66 -8.31 4.15 -15.80
N GLU A 67 -8.95 5.06 -16.53
CA GLU A 67 -9.78 6.11 -15.95
C GLU A 67 -10.97 5.53 -15.18
N GLN A 68 -11.66 4.55 -15.74
CA GLN A 68 -12.78 3.88 -15.07
C GLN A 68 -12.36 3.19 -13.77
N ALA A 69 -11.22 2.50 -13.77
CA ALA A 69 -10.65 1.94 -12.54
C ALA A 69 -10.34 3.02 -11.50
N LEU A 70 -9.74 4.14 -11.95
CA LEU A 70 -9.41 5.27 -11.07
C LEU A 70 -10.64 5.93 -10.44
N LEU A 71 -11.74 6.05 -11.19
CA LEU A 71 -13.01 6.56 -10.66
C LEU A 71 -13.57 5.65 -9.56
N SER A 72 -13.58 4.33 -9.79
CA SER A 72 -14.07 3.36 -8.81
C SER A 72 -13.18 3.32 -7.56
N ILE A 73 -11.85 3.33 -7.71
CA ILE A 73 -10.93 3.41 -6.58
C ILE A 73 -11.09 4.76 -5.86
N GLY A 74 -11.30 5.86 -6.61
CA GLY A 74 -11.58 7.18 -6.04
C GLY A 74 -12.82 7.19 -5.14
N ALA A 75 -13.87 6.44 -5.51
CA ALA A 75 -15.08 6.29 -4.70
C ALA A 75 -14.79 5.56 -3.37
N LEU A 76 -13.90 4.54 -3.36
CA LEU A 76 -13.45 3.91 -2.12
C LEU A 76 -12.74 4.91 -1.20
N TYR A 77 -11.85 5.74 -1.75
CA TYR A 77 -11.18 6.79 -0.98
C TYR A 77 -12.13 7.87 -0.49
N GLU A 78 -13.25 8.12 -1.19
CA GLU A 78 -14.29 9.04 -0.70
C GLU A 78 -14.95 8.52 0.58
N VAL A 79 -15.28 7.23 0.64
CA VAL A 79 -15.79 6.60 1.87
C VAL A 79 -14.78 6.74 3.02
N GLU A 80 -13.48 6.54 2.75
CA GLU A 80 -12.43 6.71 3.76
C GLU A 80 -12.34 8.14 4.29
N ARG A 81 -12.49 9.15 3.42
CA ARG A 81 -12.51 10.56 3.85
C ARG A 81 -13.67 10.87 4.78
N GLN A 82 -14.85 10.34 4.47
CA GLN A 82 -16.08 10.53 5.28
C GLN A 82 -15.97 9.87 6.66
N THR A 83 -15.18 8.81 6.78
CA THR A 83 -15.06 8.03 8.01
C THR A 83 -13.81 8.34 8.84
N ARG A 84 -13.00 9.31 8.42
CA ARG A 84 -11.68 9.61 9.01
C ARG A 84 -11.71 9.77 10.53
N ASP A 85 -12.66 10.54 11.04
CA ASP A 85 -12.74 10.93 12.44
C ASP A 85 -13.74 10.07 13.24
N MET A 86 -14.20 8.96 12.65
CA MET A 86 -15.13 8.04 13.28
C MET A 86 -14.41 6.96 14.09
N SER A 87 -15.15 6.33 15.01
CA SER A 87 -14.68 5.14 15.71
C SER A 87 -14.39 3.99 14.73
N GLU A 88 -13.55 3.03 15.13
CA GLU A 88 -13.24 1.85 14.31
C GLU A 88 -14.51 1.06 13.98
N GLU A 89 -15.43 0.92 14.94
CA GLU A 89 -16.70 0.21 14.75
C GLU A 89 -17.59 0.93 13.72
N ASP A 90 -17.76 2.25 13.83
CA ASP A 90 -18.55 3.04 12.89
C ASP A 90 -17.91 3.04 11.50
N ARG A 91 -16.58 3.16 11.42
CA ARG A 91 -15.84 3.08 10.17
C ARG A 91 -16.06 1.73 9.49
N ARG A 92 -15.94 0.62 10.23
CA ARG A 92 -16.22 -0.71 9.70
C ARG A 92 -17.66 -0.80 9.18
N ARG A 93 -18.64 -0.34 9.94
CA ARG A 93 -20.06 -0.36 9.55
C ARG A 93 -20.32 0.40 8.25
N ILE A 94 -19.73 1.60 8.10
CA ILE A 94 -19.89 2.40 6.88
C ILE A 94 -19.17 1.77 5.70
N ARG A 95 -17.95 1.23 5.89
CA ARG A 95 -17.24 0.46 4.86
C ARG A 95 -18.08 -0.70 4.34
N GLN A 96 -18.69 -1.48 5.24
CA GLN A 96 -19.56 -2.60 4.86
C GLN A 96 -20.79 -2.14 4.06
N ARG A 97 -21.39 -1.03 4.43
CA ARG A 97 -22.58 -0.48 3.75
C ARG A 97 -22.25 0.14 2.40
N ASP A 98 -21.19 0.97 2.33
CA ASP A 98 -20.95 1.87 1.21
C ASP A 98 -19.75 1.44 0.35
N ALA A 99 -18.65 0.95 0.95
CA ALA A 99 -17.45 0.62 0.20
C ALA A 99 -17.47 -0.82 -0.36
N VAL A 100 -18.04 -1.78 0.33
CA VAL A 100 -18.15 -3.16 -0.16
C VAL A 100 -18.87 -3.24 -1.51
N PRO A 101 -20.05 -2.63 -1.72
CA PRO A 101 -20.71 -2.68 -3.02
C PRO A 101 -19.89 -2.02 -4.15
N ILE A 102 -19.07 -1.00 -3.84
CA ILE A 102 -18.17 -0.37 -4.81
C ILE A 102 -17.03 -1.34 -5.16
N ALA A 103 -16.45 -1.99 -4.15
CA ALA A 103 -15.36 -2.94 -4.33
C ALA A 103 -15.82 -4.17 -5.14
N GLU A 104 -16.98 -4.73 -4.86
CA GLU A 104 -17.57 -5.85 -5.60
C GLU A 104 -17.77 -5.49 -7.07
N LYS A 105 -18.38 -4.34 -7.35
CA LYS A 105 -18.56 -3.86 -8.74
C LYS A 105 -17.24 -3.64 -9.46
N LEU A 106 -16.23 -3.11 -8.77
CA LEU A 106 -14.90 -2.92 -9.35
C LEU A 106 -14.24 -4.28 -9.65
N HIS A 107 -14.36 -5.25 -8.76
CA HIS A 107 -13.83 -6.59 -8.95
C HIS A 107 -14.45 -7.29 -10.18
N ASP A 108 -15.78 -7.32 -10.25
CA ASP A 108 -16.51 -7.94 -11.36
C ASP A 108 -16.15 -7.26 -12.68
N TRP A 109 -16.08 -5.92 -12.67
CA TRP A 109 -15.66 -5.17 -13.84
C TRP A 109 -14.22 -5.52 -14.26
N MET A 110 -13.29 -5.63 -13.31
CA MET A 110 -11.90 -6.00 -13.62
C MET A 110 -11.81 -7.42 -14.20
N LEU A 111 -12.58 -8.36 -13.72
CA LEU A 111 -12.63 -9.72 -14.27
C LEU A 111 -13.09 -9.69 -15.74
N ILE A 112 -14.19 -8.98 -16.03
CA ILE A 112 -14.70 -8.83 -17.39
C ILE A 112 -13.67 -8.17 -18.30
N GLN A 113 -13.08 -7.05 -17.86
CA GLN A 113 -12.09 -6.33 -18.68
C GLN A 113 -10.83 -7.16 -18.93
N ARG A 114 -10.42 -7.98 -17.95
CA ARG A 114 -9.23 -8.83 -18.09
C ARG A 114 -9.37 -9.82 -19.25
N GLU A 115 -10.57 -10.37 -19.46
CA GLU A 115 -10.87 -11.28 -20.59
C GLU A 115 -10.82 -10.55 -21.96
N LEU A 116 -11.10 -9.24 -21.98
CA LEU A 116 -11.22 -8.46 -23.21
C LEU A 116 -9.91 -7.81 -23.67
N VAL A 117 -8.93 -7.65 -22.77
CA VAL A 117 -7.67 -6.97 -23.10
C VAL A 117 -6.60 -7.98 -23.53
N PRO A 118 -5.69 -7.60 -24.46
CA PRO A 118 -4.60 -8.47 -24.90
C PRO A 118 -3.68 -8.86 -23.74
N GLU A 119 -3.32 -10.13 -23.69
CA GLU A 119 -2.37 -10.64 -22.73
C GLU A 119 -1.02 -9.90 -22.84
N GLY A 120 -0.37 -9.66 -21.69
CA GLY A 120 0.91 -8.94 -21.61
C GLY A 120 0.81 -7.44 -21.82
N SER A 121 -0.36 -6.89 -22.19
CA SER A 121 -0.55 -5.45 -22.30
C SER A 121 -0.37 -4.76 -20.93
N ALA A 122 -0.07 -3.46 -20.97
CA ALA A 122 0.13 -2.70 -19.73
C ALA A 122 -1.15 -2.64 -18.87
N ILE A 123 -2.33 -2.57 -19.50
CA ILE A 123 -3.61 -2.61 -18.80
C ILE A 123 -3.87 -4.01 -18.20
N ALA A 124 -3.56 -5.10 -18.94
CA ALA A 124 -3.67 -6.45 -18.40
C ALA A 124 -2.81 -6.64 -17.15
N LYS A 125 -1.57 -6.13 -17.14
CA LYS A 125 -0.68 -6.17 -15.97
C LYS A 125 -1.24 -5.41 -14.77
N ALA A 126 -1.91 -4.27 -14.98
CA ALA A 126 -2.54 -3.51 -13.91
C ALA A 126 -3.77 -4.24 -13.33
N LEU A 127 -4.59 -4.85 -14.19
CA LEU A 127 -5.72 -5.69 -13.80
C LEU A 127 -5.23 -6.94 -13.05
N ASP A 128 -4.26 -7.67 -13.60
CA ASP A 128 -3.69 -8.87 -12.98
C ASP A 128 -3.10 -8.60 -11.59
N TYR A 129 -2.40 -7.46 -11.41
CA TYR A 129 -1.89 -7.05 -10.11
C TYR A 129 -3.02 -6.90 -9.09
N SER A 130 -4.08 -6.19 -9.47
CA SER A 130 -5.21 -5.91 -8.59
C SER A 130 -6.02 -7.17 -8.29
N LEU A 131 -6.30 -7.99 -9.29
CA LEU A 131 -7.06 -9.25 -9.14
C LEU A 131 -6.32 -10.28 -8.28
N LYS A 132 -5.02 -10.48 -8.53
CA LYS A 132 -4.19 -11.43 -7.74
C LYS A 132 -4.10 -11.06 -6.26
N ARG A 133 -4.20 -9.77 -5.95
CA ARG A 133 -4.09 -9.25 -4.59
C ARG A 133 -5.44 -8.81 -4.01
N TRP A 134 -6.54 -9.13 -4.68
CA TRP A 134 -7.85 -8.59 -4.32
C TRP A 134 -8.24 -8.83 -2.87
N VAL A 135 -8.03 -10.05 -2.38
CA VAL A 135 -8.29 -10.39 -0.98
C VAL A 135 -7.47 -9.55 -0.01
N ALA A 136 -6.19 -9.31 -0.30
CA ALA A 136 -5.36 -8.46 0.54
C ALA A 136 -5.78 -6.98 0.45
N LEU A 137 -6.12 -6.48 -0.75
CA LEU A 137 -6.54 -5.10 -1.00
C LEU A 137 -7.88 -4.75 -0.33
N THR A 138 -8.76 -5.73 -0.12
CA THR A 138 -10.10 -5.51 0.46
C THR A 138 -10.19 -5.85 1.94
N ARG A 139 -9.15 -6.39 2.57
CA ARG A 139 -9.15 -6.74 4.00
C ARG A 139 -9.44 -5.58 4.93
N TYR A 140 -9.08 -4.36 4.56
CA TYR A 140 -9.37 -3.17 5.35
C TYR A 140 -10.88 -2.91 5.50
N LEU A 141 -11.71 -3.44 4.59
CA LEU A 141 -13.15 -3.29 4.64
C LEU A 141 -13.78 -3.99 5.85
N GLU A 142 -13.15 -5.05 6.34
CA GLU A 142 -13.64 -5.86 7.46
C GLU A 142 -13.19 -5.34 8.82
N ASP A 143 -12.23 -4.43 8.85
CA ASP A 143 -11.59 -3.96 10.09
C ASP A 143 -11.42 -2.44 10.07
N GLY A 144 -12.10 -1.75 10.96
CA GLY A 144 -12.05 -0.28 11.05
C GLY A 144 -10.71 0.29 11.50
N ALA A 145 -9.85 -0.50 12.12
CA ALA A 145 -8.50 -0.09 12.52
C ALA A 145 -7.53 -0.05 11.33
N LEU A 146 -7.78 -0.85 10.28
CA LEU A 146 -6.87 -0.95 9.15
C LEU A 146 -7.03 0.23 8.19
N PRO A 147 -5.93 0.84 7.72
CA PRO A 147 -5.99 1.84 6.66
C PRO A 147 -6.13 1.18 5.28
N ILE A 148 -6.72 1.92 4.32
CA ILE A 148 -6.83 1.50 2.92
C ILE A 148 -5.46 1.42 2.20
N ASP A 149 -4.46 2.16 2.70
CA ASP A 149 -3.10 2.20 2.15
C ASP A 149 -2.05 2.50 3.23
N ASN A 150 -0.78 2.40 2.86
CA ASN A 150 0.36 2.72 3.72
C ASN A 150 0.94 4.13 3.49
N ASN A 151 0.23 5.02 2.79
CA ASN A 151 0.71 6.36 2.43
C ASN A 151 1.16 7.18 3.64
N GLN A 152 0.51 7.01 4.79
CA GLN A 152 0.90 7.70 6.03
C GLN A 152 2.35 7.36 6.40
N ILE A 153 2.71 6.09 6.35
CA ILE A 153 4.08 5.62 6.66
C ILE A 153 5.04 6.01 5.53
N GLU A 154 4.64 5.86 4.27
CA GLU A 154 5.49 6.26 3.12
C GLU A 154 5.81 7.76 3.15
N ASN A 155 4.88 8.60 3.55
CA ASN A 155 5.11 10.04 3.69
C ASN A 155 6.10 10.36 4.82
N LEU A 156 6.13 9.59 5.89
CA LEU A 156 7.12 9.74 6.98
C LEU A 156 8.54 9.32 6.54
N ILE A 157 8.64 8.33 5.64
CA ILE A 157 9.92 7.86 5.09
C ILE A 157 10.43 8.77 3.96
N ARG A 158 9.54 9.46 3.26
CA ARG A 158 9.88 10.28 2.08
C ARG A 158 11.01 11.31 2.31
N PRO A 159 11.07 12.08 3.43
CA PRO A 159 12.18 13.00 3.68
C PRO A 159 13.53 12.27 3.71
N TRP A 160 13.59 11.08 4.30
CA TRP A 160 14.79 10.23 4.35
C TRP A 160 15.18 9.71 2.96
N ALA A 161 14.22 9.27 2.17
CA ALA A 161 14.45 8.79 0.81
C ALA A 161 14.94 9.92 -0.12
N LEU A 162 14.43 11.14 0.04
CA LEU A 162 14.88 12.32 -0.68
C LEU A 162 16.26 12.81 -0.17
N GLY A 163 16.48 12.77 1.15
CA GLY A 163 17.75 13.08 1.77
C GLY A 163 18.89 12.19 1.26
N ARG A 164 18.65 10.90 1.08
CA ARG A 164 19.63 9.96 0.50
C ARG A 164 20.16 10.36 -0.86
N SER A 165 19.37 10.99 -1.71
CA SER A 165 19.83 11.49 -3.02
C SER A 165 20.66 12.77 -2.90
N ASN A 166 20.51 13.54 -1.81
CA ASN A 166 21.22 14.80 -1.54
C ASN A 166 22.40 14.61 -0.59
N TRP A 167 22.38 13.59 0.26
CA TRP A 167 23.48 13.26 1.17
C TRP A 167 24.42 12.30 0.48
N LEU A 168 25.46 12.84 -0.09
CA LEU A 168 26.47 12.13 -0.91
C LEU A 168 27.25 11.04 -0.14
N PHE A 169 27.03 10.84 1.17
CA PHE A 169 27.88 9.99 2.01
C PHE A 169 27.19 9.20 3.12
N ALA A 170 26.21 8.34 2.79
CA ALA A 170 25.97 7.17 3.63
C ALA A 170 26.80 5.98 3.05
N GLY A 171 28.11 6.15 2.98
CA GLY A 171 29.00 5.18 2.34
C GLY A 171 29.47 4.04 3.23
N SER A 172 29.03 3.96 4.50
CA SER A 172 29.39 2.88 5.42
C SER A 172 28.21 2.45 6.28
N LEU A 173 28.22 1.18 6.73
CA LEU A 173 27.25 0.65 7.70
C LEU A 173 27.17 1.53 8.97
N ARG A 174 28.28 2.14 9.38
CA ARG A 174 28.36 2.97 10.56
C ARG A 174 27.62 4.30 10.40
N SER A 175 27.66 4.93 9.23
CA SER A 175 26.92 6.17 8.96
C SER A 175 25.41 5.96 8.84
N GLY A 176 24.96 4.76 8.39
CA GLY A 176 23.55 4.40 8.33
C GLY A 176 22.88 4.20 9.69
N HIS A 177 23.65 3.80 10.71
CA HIS A 177 23.14 3.60 12.07
C HIS A 177 23.05 4.89 12.92
N HIS A 178 23.71 5.98 12.51
CA HIS A 178 23.75 7.24 13.27
C HIS A 178 22.71 8.29 12.81
N GLU A 179 22.02 8.07 11.72
CA GLU A 179 21.03 9.04 11.17
C GLU A 179 19.77 9.26 12.04
N PRO A 180 19.25 8.29 12.83
CA PRO A 180 18.07 8.51 13.66
C PRO A 180 18.23 9.55 14.77
N ASP A 181 19.47 9.76 15.26
CA ASP A 181 19.74 10.63 16.42
C ASP A 181 19.88 12.12 16.07
N SER A 182 19.90 12.48 14.79
CA SER A 182 20.11 13.86 14.32
C SER A 182 18.85 14.69 14.08
N VAL A 183 17.66 14.11 14.24
CA VAL A 183 16.41 14.86 14.22
C VAL A 183 16.11 15.34 15.64
N GLY A 184 16.63 16.52 15.96
CA GLY A 184 16.39 17.18 17.22
C GLY A 184 14.91 17.26 17.55
N SER A 185 14.57 16.90 18.77
CA SER A 185 13.30 17.16 19.42
C SER A 185 12.98 18.66 19.35
N HIS A 186 12.31 19.11 18.31
CA HIS A 186 11.61 20.37 18.37
C HIS A 186 10.25 20.10 19.00
N GLU A 187 10.20 20.34 20.32
CA GLU A 187 8.99 20.61 21.05
C GLU A 187 8.25 21.76 20.36
N TRP A 188 7.07 21.47 19.88
CA TRP A 188 6.09 22.50 19.53
C TRP A 188 5.21 22.70 20.77
N ALA A 189 5.44 23.81 21.46
CA ALA A 189 4.50 24.37 22.44
C ALA A 189 3.29 24.98 21.70
#